data_77d60760fdf929b35b02c3105564e738
#
_entry.id   77d60760fdf929b35b02c3105564e738
#
_cell.length_a   1.000
_cell.length_b   1.000
_cell.length_c   1.000
_cell.angle_alpha   90.00
_cell.angle_beta   90.00
_cell.angle_gamma   90.00
#
_symmetry.space_group_name_H-M   'P 1'
#
loop_
_entity.id
_entity.type
_entity.pdbx_description
1 polymer ?
#
loop_
_entity_poly.entity_id
_entity_poly.type
_entity_poly.pdbx_seq_one_letter_code
_entity_poly.pdbx_strand_id
1 'polypeptide(L)'
;MFMEEKQNSQISLDFNQNIFKPSSREEIVEIVKNCYRKNIPLEINGLKSKNKIGRNFQSEKTLDLSDYKGVIDYKPEELYIKVRAGTPIKEIVEELDKNNQQLAFEPNDFGYLFSGESNSGSIGGVVSCNFAGSRRFKVGSVRDHILGFQGINGKGEIIKSGGTVVKNVTGYDLSKLISGSFGTLTILTELSIKVLPKPETSKTLVIKNPHLKKALDFLG
;
A
#
# COMPACT_ATOMS: atom_id res chain seq x y z
N MET A 1 -38.80 21.60 -3.41
CA MET A 1 -38.02 20.76 -4.35
C MET A 1 -36.84 21.62 -4.78
N PHE A 2 -35.79 21.60 -3.94
CA PHE A 2 -34.55 22.36 -4.19
C PHE A 2 -33.55 21.35 -4.77
N MET A 3 -33.23 21.50 -6.04
CA MET A 3 -32.07 20.84 -6.64
C MET A 3 -30.82 21.55 -6.16
N GLU A 4 -30.02 20.87 -5.34
CA GLU A 4 -28.64 21.29 -5.08
C GLU A 4 -27.82 21.12 -6.37
N GLU A 5 -27.52 22.23 -7.01
CA GLU A 5 -26.47 22.31 -8.03
C GLU A 5 -25.12 21.94 -7.37
N LYS A 6 -24.64 20.72 -7.61
CA LYS A 6 -23.26 20.37 -7.34
C LYS A 6 -22.38 21.30 -8.19
N GLN A 7 -21.78 22.29 -7.53
CA GLN A 7 -20.70 23.08 -8.11
C GLN A 7 -19.59 22.11 -8.57
N ASN A 8 -19.51 21.91 -9.87
CA ASN A 8 -18.41 21.26 -10.55
C ASN A 8 -17.19 22.21 -10.44
N SER A 9 -16.45 22.14 -9.35
CA SER A 9 -15.14 22.81 -9.26
C SER A 9 -14.27 22.20 -10.35
N GLN A 10 -14.02 22.96 -11.43
CA GLN A 10 -13.07 22.55 -12.45
C GLN A 10 -11.71 22.37 -11.80
N ILE A 11 -11.24 21.11 -11.76
CA ILE A 11 -9.89 20.77 -11.30
C ILE A 11 -8.93 21.36 -12.33
N SER A 12 -8.21 22.41 -11.94
CA SER A 12 -7.20 23.05 -12.78
C SER A 12 -5.86 22.33 -12.62
N LEU A 13 -5.65 21.28 -13.41
CA LEU A 13 -4.37 20.57 -13.46
C LEU A 13 -3.51 21.12 -14.60
N ASP A 14 -2.25 21.47 -14.29
CA ASP A 14 -1.26 21.79 -15.33
C ASP A 14 -0.65 20.47 -15.85
N PHE A 15 -1.04 20.07 -17.05
CA PHE A 15 -0.54 18.88 -17.71
C PHE A 15 0.84 19.06 -18.40
N ASN A 16 1.44 20.23 -18.33
CA ASN A 16 2.81 20.43 -18.86
C ASN A 16 3.89 19.94 -17.88
N GLN A 17 3.57 19.85 -16.59
CA GLN A 17 4.49 19.33 -15.58
C GLN A 17 4.77 17.84 -15.75
N ASN A 18 5.98 17.40 -15.35
CA ASN A 18 6.38 16.00 -15.44
C ASN A 18 6.01 15.20 -14.16
N ILE A 19 5.79 15.88 -13.05
CA ILE A 19 5.45 15.23 -11.76
C ILE A 19 4.12 15.81 -11.29
N PHE A 20 3.14 14.92 -11.08
CA PHE A 20 1.83 15.25 -10.51
C PHE A 20 1.81 14.83 -9.04
N LYS A 21 1.37 15.71 -8.16
CA LYS A 21 1.16 15.44 -6.72
C LYS A 21 -0.31 15.68 -6.36
N PRO A 22 -1.19 14.72 -6.65
CA PRO A 22 -2.61 14.89 -6.39
C PRO A 22 -2.91 14.91 -4.90
N SER A 23 -3.86 15.74 -4.50
CA SER A 23 -4.42 15.81 -3.15
C SER A 23 -5.75 15.10 -3.02
N SER A 24 -6.41 14.82 -4.15
CA SER A 24 -7.72 14.18 -4.22
C SER A 24 -7.73 12.98 -5.18
N ARG A 25 -8.71 12.11 -4.98
CA ARG A 25 -8.94 10.98 -5.87
C ARG A 25 -9.38 11.43 -7.27
N GLU A 26 -10.14 12.48 -7.32
CA GLU A 26 -10.64 13.10 -8.54
C GLU A 26 -9.48 13.60 -9.41
N GLU A 27 -8.48 14.23 -8.82
CA GLU A 27 -7.24 14.63 -9.52
C GLU A 27 -6.50 13.42 -10.09
N ILE A 28 -6.38 12.32 -9.32
CA ILE A 28 -5.74 11.08 -9.80
C ILE A 28 -6.48 10.55 -11.03
N VAL A 29 -7.82 10.51 -11.00
CA VAL A 29 -8.65 10.06 -12.11
C VAL A 29 -8.39 10.90 -13.36
N GLU A 30 -8.37 12.22 -13.25
CA GLU A 30 -8.18 13.13 -14.39
C GLU A 30 -6.76 13.01 -14.98
N ILE A 31 -5.72 12.86 -14.13
CA ILE A 31 -4.34 12.63 -14.57
C ILE A 31 -4.26 11.33 -15.38
N VAL A 32 -4.81 10.23 -14.84
CA VAL A 32 -4.77 8.93 -15.51
C VAL A 32 -5.53 8.97 -16.84
N LYS A 33 -6.74 9.54 -16.87
CA LYS A 33 -7.52 9.69 -18.11
C LYS A 33 -6.79 10.50 -19.17
N ASN A 34 -6.11 11.57 -18.77
CA ASN A 34 -5.34 12.39 -19.71
C ASN A 34 -4.15 11.61 -20.29
N CYS A 35 -3.36 10.95 -19.42
CA CYS A 35 -2.25 10.12 -19.85
C CYS A 35 -2.71 8.97 -20.75
N TYR A 36 -3.82 8.30 -20.41
CA TYR A 36 -4.41 7.23 -21.23
C TYR A 36 -4.81 7.72 -22.62
N ARG A 37 -5.54 8.85 -22.71
CA ARG A 37 -5.98 9.43 -23.99
C ARG A 37 -4.81 9.85 -24.90
N LYS A 38 -3.70 10.27 -24.30
CA LYS A 38 -2.51 10.72 -25.01
C LYS A 38 -1.45 9.62 -25.20
N ASN A 39 -1.70 8.39 -24.73
CA ASN A 39 -0.76 7.28 -24.71
C ASN A 39 0.56 7.63 -24.00
N ILE A 40 0.52 8.41 -22.92
CA ILE A 40 1.69 8.83 -22.15
C ILE A 40 1.95 7.80 -21.04
N PRO A 41 3.13 7.16 -20.99
CA PRO A 41 3.53 6.29 -19.89
C PRO A 41 3.58 7.06 -18.56
N LEU A 42 2.93 6.50 -17.51
CA LEU A 42 2.82 7.11 -16.20
C LEU A 42 3.49 6.23 -15.14
N GLU A 43 4.53 6.74 -14.51
CA GLU A 43 5.15 6.14 -13.34
C GLU A 43 4.33 6.44 -12.09
N ILE A 44 4.10 5.43 -11.23
CA ILE A 44 3.38 5.59 -9.97
C ILE A 44 4.37 5.47 -8.82
N ASN A 45 4.49 6.53 -8.04
CA ASN A 45 5.36 6.59 -6.88
C ASN A 45 4.58 6.91 -5.59
N GLY A 46 5.00 6.26 -4.49
CA GLY A 46 4.73 6.74 -3.13
C GLY A 46 6.01 7.35 -2.57
N LEU A 47 6.58 6.76 -1.52
CA LEU A 47 7.82 7.25 -0.89
C LEU A 47 9.11 6.70 -1.53
N LYS A 48 9.05 6.16 -2.71
CA LYS A 48 10.19 5.72 -3.56
C LYS A 48 11.14 4.70 -2.90
N SER A 49 10.76 4.06 -1.81
CA SER A 49 11.63 3.10 -1.09
C SER A 49 11.94 1.83 -1.88
N LYS A 50 11.25 1.58 -2.99
CA LYS A 50 11.34 0.35 -3.79
C LYS A 50 11.63 0.60 -5.27
N ASN A 51 11.96 1.83 -5.66
CA ASN A 51 12.18 2.22 -7.07
C ASN A 51 13.38 1.52 -7.72
N LYS A 52 14.31 0.99 -6.90
CA LYS A 52 15.48 0.24 -7.40
C LYS A 52 15.19 -1.25 -7.54
N ILE A 53 13.96 -1.70 -7.26
CA ILE A 53 13.57 -3.11 -7.39
C ILE A 53 12.91 -3.31 -8.75
N GLY A 54 13.37 -4.32 -9.49
CA GLY A 54 12.84 -4.66 -10.80
C GLY A 54 13.62 -4.06 -11.95
N ARG A 55 12.97 -3.95 -13.11
CA ARG A 55 13.57 -3.37 -14.32
C ARG A 55 13.34 -1.87 -14.37
N ASN A 56 14.33 -1.15 -14.84
CA ASN A 56 14.14 0.26 -15.19
C ASN A 56 13.12 0.37 -16.33
N PHE A 57 12.21 1.30 -16.22
CA PHE A 57 11.30 1.64 -17.30
C PHE A 57 11.39 3.14 -17.59
N GLN A 58 11.04 3.50 -18.80
CA GLN A 58 11.00 4.90 -19.21
C GLN A 58 9.58 5.43 -19.04
N SER A 59 9.43 6.47 -18.26
CA SER A 59 8.17 7.20 -18.10
C SER A 59 8.39 8.68 -18.46
N GLU A 60 7.40 9.27 -19.11
CA GLU A 60 7.40 10.70 -19.40
C GLU A 60 6.82 11.49 -18.23
N LYS A 61 5.92 10.88 -17.48
CA LYS A 61 5.20 11.50 -16.37
C LYS A 61 5.24 10.63 -15.12
N THR A 62 5.22 11.27 -13.96
CA THR A 62 5.21 10.63 -12.66
C THR A 62 3.98 11.07 -11.86
N LEU A 63 3.25 10.12 -11.31
CA LEU A 63 2.22 10.32 -10.32
C LEU A 63 2.79 10.03 -8.93
N ASP A 64 3.04 11.07 -8.17
CA ASP A 64 3.60 10.99 -6.81
C ASP A 64 2.46 11.08 -5.79
N LEU A 65 2.19 9.97 -5.12
CA LEU A 65 1.11 9.84 -4.12
C LEU A 65 1.57 10.17 -2.70
N SER A 66 2.76 10.72 -2.49
CA SER A 66 3.31 11.02 -1.15
C SER A 66 2.43 11.99 -0.35
N ASP A 67 1.73 12.91 -1.03
CA ASP A 67 0.81 13.86 -0.41
C ASP A 67 -0.62 13.31 -0.25
N TYR A 68 -0.95 12.21 -0.94
CA TYR A 68 -2.24 11.52 -0.83
C TYR A 68 -2.20 10.49 0.30
N LYS A 69 -2.16 10.95 1.55
CA LYS A 69 -1.92 10.16 2.75
C LYS A 69 -2.89 10.45 3.88
N GLY A 70 -2.86 9.62 4.90
CA GLY A 70 -3.58 9.74 6.16
C GLY A 70 -4.46 8.54 6.48
N VAL A 71 -4.78 8.40 7.75
CA VAL A 71 -5.74 7.43 8.27
C VAL A 71 -7.15 7.95 7.97
N ILE A 72 -7.99 7.10 7.37
CA ILE A 72 -9.38 7.40 7.02
C ILE A 72 -10.30 6.92 8.13
N ASP A 73 -10.06 5.70 8.63
CA ASP A 73 -10.83 5.08 9.69
C ASP A 73 -9.97 4.04 10.41
N TYR A 74 -10.15 3.93 11.73
CA TYR A 74 -9.46 2.93 12.54
C TYR A 74 -10.37 2.43 13.64
N LYS A 75 -10.60 1.13 13.67
CA LYS A 75 -11.43 0.44 14.65
C LYS A 75 -10.59 -0.63 15.36
N PRO A 76 -9.93 -0.28 16.48
CA PRO A 76 -9.10 -1.21 17.22
C PRO A 76 -9.83 -2.48 17.64
N GLU A 77 -11.09 -2.36 18.07
CA GLU A 77 -11.96 -3.45 18.49
C GLU A 77 -12.34 -4.41 17.35
N GLU A 78 -12.38 -3.90 16.11
CA GLU A 78 -12.66 -4.68 14.90
C GLU A 78 -11.41 -5.17 14.20
N LEU A 79 -10.22 -4.81 14.71
CA LEU A 79 -8.91 -5.19 14.20
C LEU A 79 -8.68 -4.80 12.73
N TYR A 80 -9.11 -3.61 12.33
CA TYR A 80 -8.78 -3.07 11.02
C TYR A 80 -8.42 -1.57 11.06
N ILE A 81 -7.62 -1.17 10.09
CA ILE A 81 -7.32 0.23 9.79
C ILE A 81 -7.57 0.49 8.31
N LYS A 82 -8.20 1.63 8.00
CA LYS A 82 -8.39 2.10 6.63
C LYS A 82 -7.54 3.34 6.40
N VAL A 83 -6.72 3.32 5.36
CA VAL A 83 -5.73 4.37 5.09
C VAL A 83 -5.68 4.72 3.60
N ARG A 84 -5.19 5.93 3.29
CA ARG A 84 -4.80 6.31 1.94
C ARG A 84 -3.50 5.63 1.55
N ALA A 85 -3.33 5.28 0.27
CA ALA A 85 -2.21 4.48 -0.21
C ALA A 85 -0.84 5.16 -0.06
N GLY A 86 -0.77 6.49 -0.09
CA GLY A 86 0.46 7.26 0.14
C GLY A 86 0.93 7.31 1.59
N THR A 87 0.11 6.82 2.56
CA THR A 87 0.44 6.90 3.99
C THR A 87 1.74 6.16 4.31
N PRO A 88 2.72 6.83 4.95
CA PRO A 88 3.95 6.20 5.40
C PRO A 88 3.68 5.06 6.37
N ILE A 89 4.43 3.97 6.26
CA ILE A 89 4.35 2.84 7.21
C ILE A 89 4.59 3.33 8.65
N LYS A 90 5.52 4.25 8.84
CA LYS A 90 5.83 4.83 10.15
C LYS A 90 4.59 5.46 10.80
N GLU A 91 3.83 6.27 10.07
CA GLU A 91 2.61 6.91 10.59
C GLU A 91 1.55 5.86 10.99
N ILE A 92 1.43 4.77 10.22
CA ILE A 92 0.51 3.66 10.54
C ILE A 92 0.95 2.94 11.81
N VAL A 93 2.24 2.63 11.93
CA VAL A 93 2.77 1.94 13.12
C VAL A 93 2.57 2.80 14.37
N GLU A 94 2.85 4.09 14.31
CA GLU A 94 2.63 5.03 15.43
C GLU A 94 1.15 5.09 15.85
N GLU A 95 0.22 5.01 14.89
CA GLU A 95 -1.21 4.97 15.20
C GLU A 95 -1.63 3.65 15.87
N LEU A 96 -1.15 2.52 15.34
CA LEU A 96 -1.45 1.20 15.87
C LEU A 96 -0.85 0.98 17.26
N ASP A 97 0.31 1.57 17.54
CA ASP A 97 0.99 1.47 18.83
C ASP A 97 0.17 2.03 19.98
N LYS A 98 -0.67 3.03 19.74
CA LYS A 98 -1.58 3.61 20.75
C LYS A 98 -2.57 2.57 21.32
N ASN A 99 -2.86 1.52 20.56
CA ASN A 99 -3.78 0.45 20.94
C ASN A 99 -3.09 -0.92 21.05
N ASN A 100 -1.76 -0.97 21.20
CA ASN A 100 -0.97 -2.19 21.25
C ASN A 100 -1.26 -3.15 20.07
N GLN A 101 -1.42 -2.60 18.87
CA GLN A 101 -1.65 -3.34 17.64
C GLN A 101 -0.48 -3.19 16.66
N GLN A 102 -0.44 -4.05 15.65
CA GLN A 102 0.66 -4.10 14.69
C GLN A 102 0.22 -4.55 13.29
N LEU A 103 1.02 -4.16 12.28
CA LEU A 103 1.01 -4.79 10.96
C LEU A 103 1.81 -6.10 11.06
N ALA A 104 1.12 -7.22 11.26
CA ALA A 104 1.75 -8.50 11.58
C ALA A 104 2.62 -9.07 10.46
N PHE A 105 2.42 -8.63 9.21
CA PHE A 105 3.24 -9.02 8.06
C PHE A 105 4.61 -8.34 8.01
N GLU A 106 4.94 -7.49 8.98
CA GLU A 106 6.25 -6.86 9.17
C GLU A 106 6.77 -6.20 7.88
N PRO A 107 6.27 -5.00 7.51
CA PRO A 107 6.75 -4.30 6.32
C PRO A 107 8.27 -4.08 6.37
N ASN A 108 8.99 -4.53 5.35
CA ASN A 108 10.44 -4.41 5.28
C ASN A 108 10.87 -2.95 5.05
N ASP A 109 11.94 -2.53 5.72
CA ASP A 109 12.62 -1.28 5.45
C ASP A 109 13.71 -1.49 4.40
N PHE A 110 13.39 -1.14 3.15
CA PHE A 110 14.33 -1.20 2.03
C PHE A 110 15.21 0.06 1.92
N GLY A 111 14.91 1.10 2.69
CA GLY A 111 15.69 2.34 2.67
C GLY A 111 17.14 2.10 3.02
N TYR A 112 17.42 1.33 4.06
CA TYR A 112 18.80 0.98 4.43
C TYR A 112 19.57 0.28 3.33
N LEU A 113 18.89 -0.55 2.52
CA LEU A 113 19.53 -1.27 1.41
C LEU A 113 19.88 -0.35 0.23
N PHE A 114 19.05 0.66 -0.04
CA PHE A 114 19.14 1.44 -1.28
C PHE A 114 19.65 2.87 -1.11
N SER A 115 19.45 3.48 0.07
CA SER A 115 19.82 4.87 0.36
C SER A 115 20.68 5.04 1.61
N GLY A 116 20.85 3.99 2.42
CA GLY A 116 21.56 4.08 3.71
C GLY A 116 20.71 4.69 4.84
N GLU A 117 19.49 5.13 4.56
CA GLU A 117 18.59 5.72 5.53
C GLU A 117 17.29 4.91 5.64
N SER A 118 16.63 4.98 6.81
CA SER A 118 15.35 4.31 7.03
C SER A 118 14.28 4.85 6.09
N ASN A 119 13.68 3.97 5.29
CA ASN A 119 12.52 4.27 4.46
C ASN A 119 11.69 3.00 4.22
N SER A 120 10.77 2.70 5.12
CA SER A 120 9.84 1.57 4.96
C SER A 120 8.83 1.79 3.83
N GLY A 121 8.73 3.02 3.34
CA GLY A 121 7.87 3.41 2.23
C GLY A 121 6.43 3.68 2.63
N SER A 122 5.57 3.82 1.62
CA SER A 122 4.12 3.95 1.79
C SER A 122 3.43 2.59 1.79
N ILE A 123 2.26 2.53 2.41
CA ILE A 123 1.45 1.30 2.48
C ILE A 123 1.03 0.81 1.09
N GLY A 124 0.70 1.71 0.18
CA GLY A 124 0.39 1.36 -1.21
C GLY A 124 1.56 0.66 -1.90
N GLY A 125 2.79 1.15 -1.70
CA GLY A 125 4.00 0.51 -2.21
C GLY A 125 4.28 -0.85 -1.58
N VAL A 126 4.02 -1.02 -0.28
CA VAL A 126 4.16 -2.31 0.43
C VAL A 126 3.16 -3.33 -0.11
N VAL A 127 1.90 -2.95 -0.29
CA VAL A 127 0.85 -3.83 -0.83
C VAL A 127 1.14 -4.17 -2.28
N SER A 128 1.48 -3.19 -3.11
CA SER A 128 1.78 -3.40 -4.53
C SER A 128 2.94 -4.37 -4.74
N CYS A 129 3.95 -4.38 -3.87
CA CYS A 129 5.08 -5.32 -3.94
C CYS A 129 4.83 -6.64 -3.21
N ASN A 130 3.88 -6.70 -2.27
CA ASN A 130 3.58 -7.86 -1.43
C ASN A 130 4.81 -8.38 -0.65
N PHE A 131 5.71 -7.47 -0.25
CA PHE A 131 6.88 -7.84 0.55
C PHE A 131 6.53 -7.89 2.04
N ALA A 132 6.80 -9.03 2.65
CA ALA A 132 6.56 -9.30 4.06
C ALA A 132 7.86 -9.71 4.77
N GLY A 133 7.92 -9.49 6.07
CA GLY A 133 9.06 -9.86 6.92
C GLY A 133 9.16 -11.35 7.21
N SER A 134 10.04 -11.67 8.14
CA SER A 134 10.41 -13.06 8.49
C SER A 134 9.26 -13.88 9.06
N ARG A 135 8.26 -13.24 9.68
CA ARG A 135 7.08 -13.90 10.25
C ARG A 135 6.06 -14.39 9.20
N ARG A 136 6.35 -14.22 7.91
CA ARG A 136 5.45 -14.63 6.82
C ARG A 136 4.93 -16.07 6.95
N PHE A 137 5.75 -17.00 7.41
CA PHE A 137 5.36 -18.40 7.58
C PHE A 137 4.30 -18.59 8.68
N LYS A 138 4.26 -17.70 9.68
CA LYS A 138 3.31 -17.77 10.79
C LYS A 138 2.05 -16.95 10.53
N VAL A 139 2.20 -15.75 9.99
CA VAL A 139 1.12 -14.76 9.92
C VAL A 139 0.58 -14.52 8.51
N GLY A 140 1.21 -15.10 7.49
CA GLY A 140 0.91 -14.82 6.10
C GLY A 140 1.68 -13.63 5.53
N SER A 141 1.44 -13.34 4.26
CA SER A 141 2.02 -12.21 3.53
C SER A 141 1.12 -10.97 3.61
N VAL A 142 1.54 -9.88 3.01
CA VAL A 142 0.73 -8.63 2.95
C VAL A 142 -0.65 -8.88 2.37
N ARG A 143 -0.74 -9.67 1.27
CA ARG A 143 -2.00 -10.02 0.60
C ARG A 143 -3.03 -10.69 1.52
N ASP A 144 -2.58 -11.38 2.56
CA ASP A 144 -3.44 -12.10 3.48
C ASP A 144 -4.06 -11.18 4.55
N HIS A 145 -3.58 -9.93 4.61
CA HIS A 145 -4.06 -8.90 5.52
C HIS A 145 -4.90 -7.83 4.84
N ILE A 146 -5.05 -7.84 3.51
CA ILE A 146 -5.86 -6.86 2.80
C ILE A 146 -7.33 -7.31 2.82
N LEU A 147 -8.18 -6.54 3.50
CA LEU A 147 -9.63 -6.77 3.58
C LEU A 147 -10.36 -6.16 2.38
N GLY A 148 -9.81 -5.08 1.84
CA GLY A 148 -10.38 -4.40 0.69
C GLY A 148 -9.53 -3.24 0.22
N PHE A 149 -9.84 -2.75 -0.97
CA PHE A 149 -9.17 -1.59 -1.55
C PHE A 149 -10.10 -0.76 -2.43
N GLN A 150 -9.71 0.48 -2.65
CA GLN A 150 -10.13 1.30 -3.78
C GLN A 150 -8.90 1.66 -4.60
N GLY A 151 -9.09 1.74 -5.90
CA GLY A 151 -8.03 2.08 -6.83
C GLY A 151 -8.58 2.60 -8.15
N ILE A 152 -7.66 2.97 -9.03
CA ILE A 152 -7.95 3.51 -10.36
C ILE A 152 -7.20 2.65 -11.37
N ASN A 153 -7.91 2.10 -12.35
CA ASN A 153 -7.31 1.31 -13.41
C ASN A 153 -6.61 2.19 -14.46
N GLY A 154 -5.92 1.58 -15.43
CA GLY A 154 -5.20 2.29 -16.48
C GLY A 154 -6.07 3.16 -17.40
N LYS A 155 -7.41 3.02 -17.36
CA LYS A 155 -8.36 3.86 -18.10
C LYS A 155 -8.90 5.04 -17.29
N GLY A 156 -8.51 5.16 -16.02
CA GLY A 156 -9.03 6.17 -15.10
C GLY A 156 -10.40 5.83 -14.52
N GLU A 157 -10.79 4.56 -14.51
CA GLU A 157 -12.02 4.08 -13.88
C GLU A 157 -11.74 3.68 -12.42
N ILE A 158 -12.64 4.06 -11.52
CA ILE A 158 -12.55 3.71 -10.12
C ILE A 158 -12.98 2.26 -9.95
N ILE A 159 -12.13 1.46 -9.34
CA ILE A 159 -12.41 0.07 -8.97
C ILE A 159 -12.39 -0.06 -7.44
N LYS A 160 -13.27 -0.93 -6.93
CA LYS A 160 -13.37 -1.24 -5.50
C LYS A 160 -13.60 -2.73 -5.32
N SER A 161 -12.92 -3.32 -4.36
CA SER A 161 -13.13 -4.72 -3.98
C SER A 161 -12.97 -4.88 -2.48
N GLY A 162 -13.74 -5.80 -1.90
CA GLY A 162 -13.75 -6.04 -0.45
C GLY A 162 -14.40 -4.92 0.35
N GLY A 163 -14.09 -4.89 1.64
CA GLY A 163 -14.64 -3.93 2.61
C GLY A 163 -13.76 -3.84 3.84
N THR A 164 -14.39 -3.76 5.02
CA THR A 164 -13.72 -3.78 6.33
C THR A 164 -13.90 -5.12 7.06
N VAL A 165 -14.64 -6.07 6.48
CA VAL A 165 -14.91 -7.37 7.07
C VAL A 165 -14.04 -8.46 6.48
N VAL A 166 -13.65 -9.42 7.31
CA VAL A 166 -12.72 -10.51 6.95
C VAL A 166 -13.33 -11.48 5.91
N LYS A 167 -14.67 -11.57 5.83
CA LYS A 167 -15.35 -12.52 4.94
C LYS A 167 -15.99 -11.80 3.74
N ASN A 168 -15.40 -11.97 2.58
CA ASN A 168 -16.02 -11.64 1.30
C ASN A 168 -16.28 -12.95 0.54
N VAL A 169 -17.55 -13.29 0.32
CA VAL A 169 -17.96 -14.57 -0.27
C VAL A 169 -18.48 -14.43 -1.71
N THR A 170 -18.43 -13.22 -2.28
CA THR A 170 -19.01 -12.96 -3.61
C THR A 170 -17.95 -12.43 -4.56
N GLY A 171 -17.75 -13.13 -5.68
CA GLY A 171 -16.86 -12.72 -6.76
C GLY A 171 -15.37 -13.09 -6.55
N TYR A 172 -14.52 -12.58 -7.44
CA TYR A 172 -13.08 -12.78 -7.38
C TYR A 172 -12.44 -11.94 -6.27
N ASP A 173 -11.43 -12.51 -5.62
CA ASP A 173 -10.63 -11.78 -4.63
C ASP A 173 -9.61 -10.89 -5.33
N LEU A 174 -10.07 -9.72 -5.76
CA LEU A 174 -9.22 -8.74 -6.43
C LEU A 174 -8.14 -8.17 -5.50
N SER A 175 -8.37 -8.16 -4.19
CA SER A 175 -7.36 -7.73 -3.21
C SER A 175 -6.11 -8.59 -3.28
N LYS A 176 -6.28 -9.89 -3.48
CA LYS A 176 -5.15 -10.80 -3.69
C LYS A 176 -4.48 -10.65 -5.04
N LEU A 177 -5.24 -10.29 -6.08
CA LEU A 177 -4.70 -10.06 -7.41
C LEU A 177 -3.80 -8.81 -7.47
N ILE A 178 -4.23 -7.71 -6.84
CA ILE A 178 -3.48 -6.45 -6.88
C ILE A 178 -2.22 -6.48 -5.99
N SER A 179 -2.21 -7.33 -4.97
CA SER A 179 -1.05 -7.51 -4.09
C SER A 179 0.07 -8.25 -4.84
N GLY A 180 1.21 -7.59 -5.03
CA GLY A 180 2.32 -8.10 -5.82
C GLY A 180 2.26 -7.74 -7.31
N SER A 181 1.33 -6.87 -7.72
CA SER A 181 1.24 -6.39 -9.10
C SER A 181 2.22 -5.27 -9.44
N PHE A 182 3.00 -4.78 -8.48
CA PHE A 182 3.92 -3.64 -8.62
C PHE A 182 3.26 -2.35 -9.18
N GLY A 183 1.94 -2.19 -8.91
CA GLY A 183 1.18 -1.04 -9.40
C GLY A 183 0.80 -1.12 -10.89
N THR A 184 1.08 -2.22 -11.57
CA THR A 184 0.82 -2.35 -13.02
C THR A 184 -0.67 -2.59 -13.36
N LEU A 185 -1.46 -3.10 -12.41
CA LEU A 185 -2.88 -3.39 -12.62
C LEU A 185 -3.79 -2.25 -12.17
N THR A 186 -3.40 -1.55 -11.11
CA THR A 186 -4.20 -0.46 -10.54
C THR A 186 -3.34 0.49 -9.71
N ILE A 187 -3.71 1.74 -9.72
CA ILE A 187 -3.21 2.76 -8.79
C ILE A 187 -4.04 2.65 -7.53
N LEU A 188 -3.43 2.18 -6.45
CA LEU A 188 -4.11 2.09 -5.16
C LEU A 188 -4.37 3.48 -4.59
N THR A 189 -5.59 3.73 -4.12
CA THR A 189 -5.97 4.99 -3.47
C THR A 189 -6.29 4.79 -2.00
N GLU A 190 -7.07 3.77 -1.65
CA GLU A 190 -7.44 3.45 -0.28
C GLU A 190 -7.26 1.96 -0.01
N LEU A 191 -6.89 1.63 1.21
CA LEU A 191 -6.65 0.26 1.66
C LEU A 191 -7.31 0.03 3.02
N SER A 192 -8.08 -1.05 3.14
CA SER A 192 -8.55 -1.60 4.42
C SER A 192 -7.67 -2.79 4.79
N ILE A 193 -7.01 -2.71 5.93
CA ILE A 193 -5.96 -3.65 6.33
C ILE A 193 -6.31 -4.25 7.68
N LYS A 194 -6.26 -5.58 7.76
CA LYS A 194 -6.34 -6.30 9.01
C LYS A 194 -5.10 -6.05 9.85
N VAL A 195 -5.30 -5.71 11.11
CA VAL A 195 -4.25 -5.56 12.12
C VAL A 195 -4.36 -6.64 13.17
N LEU A 196 -3.30 -6.89 13.91
CA LEU A 196 -3.30 -7.87 15.01
C LEU A 196 -2.78 -7.22 16.29
N PRO A 197 -3.20 -7.72 17.45
CA PRO A 197 -2.60 -7.31 18.73
C PRO A 197 -1.09 -7.57 18.72
N LYS A 198 -0.32 -6.72 19.39
CA LYS A 198 1.08 -6.99 19.69
C LYS A 198 1.18 -8.11 20.73
N PRO A 199 2.21 -8.99 20.66
CA PRO A 199 2.48 -9.91 21.74
C PRO A 199 2.92 -9.13 23.00
N GLU A 200 2.55 -9.62 24.17
CA GLU A 200 2.96 -9.00 25.46
C GLU A 200 4.49 -8.95 25.61
N THR A 201 5.18 -9.99 25.15
CA THR A 201 6.63 -10.08 25.17
C THR A 201 7.18 -10.73 23.92
N SER A 202 8.43 -10.43 23.60
CA SER A 202 9.19 -11.12 22.56
C SER A 202 10.57 -11.50 23.09
N LYS A 203 11.08 -12.67 22.66
CA LYS A 203 12.45 -13.13 22.97
C LYS A 203 13.13 -13.53 21.69
N THR A 204 14.41 -13.18 21.58
CA THR A 204 15.24 -13.58 20.45
C THR A 204 16.28 -14.59 20.95
N LEU A 205 16.30 -15.78 20.34
CA LEU A 205 17.34 -16.76 20.57
C LEU A 205 18.35 -16.68 19.43
N VAL A 206 19.61 -16.44 19.80
CA VAL A 206 20.72 -16.37 18.83
C VAL A 206 21.57 -17.62 18.97
N ILE A 207 21.62 -18.43 17.92
CA ILE A 207 22.48 -19.63 17.86
C ILE A 207 23.67 -19.31 16.96
N LYS A 208 24.88 -19.31 17.53
CA LYS A 208 26.11 -19.03 16.77
C LYS A 208 26.65 -20.31 16.14
N ASN A 209 27.01 -20.24 14.86
CA ASN A 209 27.64 -21.32 14.10
C ASN A 209 26.97 -22.69 14.25
N PRO A 210 25.66 -22.82 14.04
CA PRO A 210 24.99 -24.10 14.11
C PRO A 210 25.44 -24.97 12.92
N HIS A 211 25.69 -26.25 13.16
CA HIS A 211 25.83 -27.21 12.07
C HIS A 211 24.49 -27.28 11.31
N LEU A 212 24.51 -27.29 9.97
CA LEU A 212 23.28 -27.18 9.13
C LEU A 212 22.16 -28.14 9.58
N LYS A 213 22.52 -29.42 9.87
CA LYS A 213 21.55 -30.41 10.34
C LYS A 213 20.89 -29.99 11.65
N LYS A 214 21.71 -29.53 12.65
CA LYS A 214 21.17 -29.03 13.93
C LYS A 214 20.31 -27.77 13.76
N ALA A 215 20.66 -26.90 12.81
CA ALA A 215 19.85 -25.73 12.51
C ALA A 215 18.48 -26.11 11.95
N LEU A 216 18.43 -27.09 11.05
CA LEU A 216 17.17 -27.60 10.49
C LEU A 216 16.32 -28.31 11.55
N ASP A 217 16.93 -29.17 12.38
CA ASP A 217 16.23 -29.85 13.48
C ASP A 217 15.64 -28.85 14.51
N PHE A 218 16.26 -27.67 14.65
CA PHE A 218 15.80 -26.63 15.57
C PHE A 218 14.66 -25.77 14.99
N LEU A 219 14.61 -25.63 13.67
CA LEU A 219 13.61 -24.81 13.00
C LEU A 219 12.29 -25.56 12.71
N GLY A 220 12.24 -26.84 12.96
CA GLY A 220 11.01 -27.63 12.89
C GLY A 220 10.95 -28.71 11.96
#